data_6f385da334545fd7277aacf695e2742d
#
_entry.id   6f385da334545fd7277aacf695e2742d
#
_cell.length_a   1.000
_cell.length_b   1.000
_cell.length_c   1.000
_cell.angle_alpha   90.00
_cell.angle_beta   90.00
_cell.angle_gamma   90.00
#
_symmetry.space_group_name_H-M   'P 1'
#
loop_
_entity.id
_entity.type
_entity.pdbx_description
1 polymer ?
#
loop_
_entity_poly.entity_id
_entity_poly.type
_entity_poly.pdbx_seq_one_letter_code
_entity_poly.pdbx_strand_id
1 'polypeptide(L)'
;MSQPSLTIWRDISPLSEPLVKPTAESKNILVVGGGVIGLTTSWTLLDKGYTVTVISKEWASYGKEQRIASQIAGALWDKKWCMVAYHIWNQIASDEKLSKASGVRMMPSAFYFPDPVMDDDFQREKMQEIAASGVVGFNHGGKSLIEKRRIDPEHGGVDAYEIMAPVIDTDQAMSWLMDLVKAKGAKMHTETVHGDLLQQEASLREKWGADAIINCTGIAGAEVAADDSCYPIRGGLIRLINDGRNFPKIDAAMTISADASRKNEIVFIVPRSDNILLMGGFTEPNEWNLDLTLESPVMQRMKDRCEAFLPELKNARMDPDYPVAQGLRPFRGTNIRVERELRSLGNGSDPSRIVHSYGHGGAGWSLSFGCAGDVLKLVEEALQGAKPKGTTSATVPQPTQCKPVYYC
;
A
#
# COMPACT_ATOMS: atom_id res chain seq x y z
N MET A 1 -19.98 -12.55 14.04
CA MET A 1 -20.67 -11.39 13.44
C MET A 1 -19.73 -10.83 12.38
N SER A 2 -20.19 -10.70 11.12
CA SER A 2 -19.39 -10.10 10.05
C SER A 2 -19.13 -8.64 10.42
N GLN A 3 -17.86 -8.23 10.46
CA GLN A 3 -17.51 -6.84 10.68
C GLN A 3 -18.06 -6.00 9.52
N PRO A 4 -18.62 -4.81 9.78
CA PRO A 4 -19.08 -3.93 8.70
C PRO A 4 -17.86 -3.54 7.85
N SER A 5 -17.94 -3.77 6.55
CA SER A 5 -16.97 -3.26 5.58
C SER A 5 -17.35 -1.84 5.18
N LEU A 6 -16.37 -0.98 4.93
CA LEU A 6 -16.63 0.34 4.37
C LEU A 6 -17.29 0.18 2.99
N THR A 7 -18.34 0.98 2.76
CA THR A 7 -19.03 1.02 1.48
C THR A 7 -18.92 2.45 0.93
N ILE A 8 -18.21 2.61 -0.19
CA ILE A 8 -18.05 3.91 -0.82
C ILE A 8 -19.43 4.56 -1.08
N TRP A 9 -19.50 5.87 -1.00
CA TRP A 9 -20.73 6.70 -1.10
C TRP A 9 -21.75 6.49 0.02
N ARG A 10 -21.60 5.48 0.84
CA ARG A 10 -22.38 5.29 2.05
C ARG A 10 -21.61 5.70 3.29
N ASP A 11 -20.38 5.23 3.40
CA ASP A 11 -19.51 5.41 4.58
C ASP A 11 -18.45 6.48 4.37
N ILE A 12 -18.02 6.69 3.13
CA ILE A 12 -17.06 7.73 2.72
C ILE A 12 -17.50 8.35 1.39
N SER A 13 -17.05 9.57 1.13
CA SER A 13 -17.37 10.33 -0.08
C SER A 13 -16.12 10.98 -0.67
N PRO A 14 -15.91 10.97 -2.00
CA PRO A 14 -14.81 11.68 -2.65
C PRO A 14 -15.07 13.19 -2.80
N LEU A 15 -16.20 13.68 -2.33
CA LEU A 15 -16.50 15.12 -2.35
C LEU A 15 -15.70 15.85 -1.28
N SER A 16 -15.47 17.13 -1.49
CA SER A 16 -14.72 17.99 -0.57
C SER A 16 -15.41 18.21 0.78
N GLU A 17 -16.74 18.11 0.82
CA GLU A 17 -17.49 18.17 2.07
C GLU A 17 -17.51 16.80 2.75
N PRO A 18 -17.33 16.73 4.08
CA PRO A 18 -17.50 15.48 4.81
C PRO A 18 -18.97 15.03 4.80
N LEU A 19 -19.22 13.70 4.82
CA LEU A 19 -20.59 13.15 4.88
C LEU A 19 -21.31 13.57 6.16
N VAL A 20 -20.60 13.55 7.28
CA VAL A 20 -21.10 14.04 8.57
C VAL A 20 -20.28 15.27 8.94
N LYS A 21 -20.93 16.43 9.00
CA LYS A 21 -20.26 17.67 9.39
C LYS A 21 -19.89 17.63 10.88
N PRO A 22 -18.64 17.94 11.24
CA PRO A 22 -18.24 18.02 12.63
C PRO A 22 -18.99 19.14 13.37
N THR A 23 -19.24 18.93 14.66
CA THR A 23 -19.83 19.90 15.58
C THR A 23 -18.81 20.31 16.64
N ALA A 24 -19.19 21.22 17.54
CA ALA A 24 -18.33 21.59 18.68
C ALA A 24 -18.04 20.41 19.64
N GLU A 25 -18.87 19.37 19.59
CA GLU A 25 -18.75 18.16 20.43
C GLU A 25 -17.97 17.04 19.73
N SER A 26 -17.65 17.24 18.44
CA SER A 26 -16.90 16.23 17.67
C SER A 26 -15.53 15.96 18.29
N LYS A 27 -15.19 14.69 18.42
CA LYS A 27 -13.90 14.26 18.93
C LYS A 27 -12.81 14.58 17.94
N ASN A 28 -11.65 15.01 18.46
CA ASN A 28 -10.47 15.32 17.65
C ASN A 28 -9.49 14.15 17.67
N ILE A 29 -9.08 13.70 16.49
CA ILE A 29 -8.16 12.57 16.33
C ILE A 29 -6.84 13.07 15.76
N LEU A 30 -5.75 12.75 16.45
CA LEU A 30 -4.38 12.99 15.96
C LEU A 30 -3.92 11.79 15.14
N VAL A 31 -3.63 12.00 13.86
CA VAL A 31 -3.03 11.00 12.96
C VAL A 31 -1.55 11.32 12.80
N VAL A 32 -0.68 10.39 13.17
CA VAL A 32 0.77 10.49 13.02
C VAL A 32 1.21 9.70 11.80
N GLY A 33 1.59 10.41 10.74
CA GLY A 33 2.02 9.86 9.45
C GLY A 33 1.14 10.30 8.28
N GLY A 34 1.76 10.95 7.28
CA GLY A 34 1.12 11.51 6.09
C GLY A 34 1.20 10.62 4.85
N GLY A 35 1.47 9.32 5.01
CA GLY A 35 1.42 8.34 3.93
C GLY A 35 -0.02 7.91 3.57
N VAL A 36 -0.17 7.01 2.59
CA VAL A 36 -1.48 6.54 2.13
C VAL A 36 -2.35 6.01 3.26
N ILE A 37 -1.78 5.29 4.24
CA ILE A 37 -2.53 4.75 5.38
C ILE A 37 -3.08 5.90 6.25
N GLY A 38 -2.27 6.90 6.57
CA GLY A 38 -2.71 8.05 7.36
C GLY A 38 -3.76 8.89 6.64
N LEU A 39 -3.60 9.11 5.33
CA LEU A 39 -4.56 9.91 4.54
C LEU A 39 -5.90 9.19 4.35
N THR A 40 -5.91 7.91 4.03
CA THR A 40 -7.17 7.14 3.89
C THR A 40 -7.90 6.97 5.22
N THR A 41 -7.14 6.79 6.31
CA THR A 41 -7.70 6.79 7.67
C THR A 41 -8.30 8.15 8.01
N SER A 42 -7.59 9.24 7.72
CA SER A 42 -8.09 10.61 7.94
C SER A 42 -9.36 10.89 7.15
N TRP A 43 -9.40 10.49 5.88
CA TRP A 43 -10.61 10.60 5.07
C TRP A 43 -11.81 9.87 5.71
N THR A 44 -11.60 8.62 6.12
CA THR A 44 -12.65 7.82 6.78
C THR A 44 -13.17 8.49 8.05
N LEU A 45 -12.28 9.02 8.89
CA LEU A 45 -12.65 9.70 10.13
C LEU A 45 -13.41 11.00 9.88
N LEU A 46 -12.96 11.83 8.92
CA LEU A 46 -13.60 13.08 8.57
C LEU A 46 -15.04 12.84 8.09
N ASP A 47 -15.27 11.82 7.28
CA ASP A 47 -16.61 11.47 6.80
C ASP A 47 -17.52 10.90 7.89
N LYS A 48 -16.96 10.46 9.01
CA LYS A 48 -17.70 10.05 10.22
C LYS A 48 -17.92 11.21 11.22
N GLY A 49 -17.54 12.44 10.87
CA GLY A 49 -17.79 13.63 11.68
C GLY A 49 -16.74 13.90 12.76
N TYR A 50 -15.61 13.20 12.75
CA TYR A 50 -14.46 13.55 13.59
C TYR A 50 -13.76 14.81 13.06
N THR A 51 -13.13 15.57 13.93
CA THR A 51 -12.09 16.51 13.52
C THR A 51 -10.76 15.78 13.50
N VAL A 52 -9.90 16.10 12.53
CA VAL A 52 -8.63 15.38 12.32
C VAL A 52 -7.48 16.36 12.22
N THR A 53 -6.44 16.10 13.00
CA THR A 53 -5.13 16.72 12.85
C THR A 53 -4.13 15.69 12.38
N VAL A 54 -3.45 15.93 11.27
CA VAL A 54 -2.42 15.05 10.73
C VAL A 54 -1.06 15.69 10.94
N ILE A 55 -0.16 14.98 11.57
CA ILE A 55 1.25 15.39 11.68
C ILE A 55 2.14 14.39 10.94
N SER A 56 3.14 14.90 10.22
CA SER A 56 4.08 14.07 9.49
C SER A 56 5.45 14.72 9.41
N LYS A 57 6.51 13.93 9.52
CA LYS A 57 7.87 14.39 9.28
C LYS A 57 8.04 14.89 7.84
N GLU A 58 7.49 14.14 6.90
CA GLU A 58 7.61 14.36 5.46
C GLU A 58 6.26 14.18 4.79
N TRP A 59 6.07 14.89 3.68
CA TRP A 59 4.89 14.78 2.82
C TRP A 59 5.28 14.31 1.43
N ALA A 60 4.31 13.86 0.65
CA ALA A 60 4.54 13.53 -0.74
C ALA A 60 5.14 14.74 -1.50
N SER A 61 6.26 14.53 -2.18
CA SER A 61 6.98 15.55 -2.96
C SER A 61 7.00 15.16 -4.45
N TYR A 62 7.14 16.17 -5.32
CA TYR A 62 7.01 15.97 -6.78
C TYR A 62 8.25 16.47 -7.53
N GLY A 63 9.26 16.90 -6.82
CA GLY A 63 10.56 17.33 -7.34
C GLY A 63 11.53 16.16 -7.59
N LYS A 64 12.82 16.48 -7.57
CA LYS A 64 13.92 15.49 -7.70
C LYS A 64 14.32 14.86 -6.36
N GLU A 65 13.64 15.22 -5.29
CA GLU A 65 13.89 14.73 -3.94
C GLU A 65 13.45 13.27 -3.77
N GLN A 66 13.98 12.63 -2.72
CA GLN A 66 13.57 11.28 -2.34
C GLN A 66 12.07 11.26 -2.02
N ARG A 67 11.33 10.38 -2.68
CA ARG A 67 9.90 10.22 -2.48
C ARG A 67 9.59 9.31 -1.31
N ILE A 68 8.47 9.57 -0.61
CA ILE A 68 8.01 8.71 0.48
C ILE A 68 7.57 7.33 -0.04
N ALA A 69 7.60 6.32 0.82
CA ALA A 69 7.28 4.93 0.47
C ALA A 69 5.93 4.77 -0.27
N SER A 70 4.91 5.56 0.09
CA SER A 70 3.59 5.54 -0.56
C SER A 70 3.61 5.97 -2.03
N GLN A 71 4.59 6.78 -2.47
CA GLN A 71 4.74 7.19 -3.87
C GLN A 71 5.49 6.15 -4.71
N ILE A 72 6.25 5.26 -4.09
CA ILE A 72 7.09 4.27 -4.77
C ILE A 72 6.39 2.92 -4.84
N ALA A 73 5.41 2.66 -3.97
CA ALA A 73 4.75 1.39 -3.82
C ALA A 73 4.11 0.86 -5.11
N GLY A 74 4.30 -0.44 -5.34
CA GLY A 74 3.49 -1.26 -6.23
C GLY A 74 2.70 -2.25 -5.37
N ALA A 75 1.38 -2.24 -5.44
CA ALA A 75 0.55 -2.96 -4.48
C ALA A 75 0.21 -4.39 -4.92
N LEU A 76 0.17 -5.35 -3.99
CA LEU A 76 -0.35 -6.69 -4.15
C LEU A 76 -1.14 -7.20 -2.92
N TRP A 77 -1.91 -8.26 -3.08
CA TRP A 77 -3.11 -8.79 -2.45
C TRP A 77 -2.99 -9.33 -1.00
N ASP A 78 -3.97 -8.96 -0.12
CA ASP A 78 -4.40 -9.65 1.11
C ASP A 78 -5.94 -9.67 1.17
N LYS A 79 -6.54 -10.82 1.56
CA LYS A 79 -7.91 -11.20 1.23
C LYS A 79 -9.03 -10.27 1.72
N LYS A 80 -9.05 -9.84 2.98
CA LYS A 80 -10.17 -9.11 3.59
C LYS A 80 -10.09 -7.60 3.35
N TRP A 81 -8.97 -7.01 3.73
CA TRP A 81 -8.76 -5.57 3.60
C TRP A 81 -8.59 -5.17 2.14
N CYS A 82 -8.00 -6.05 1.34
CA CYS A 82 -7.77 -5.83 -0.07
C CYS A 82 -9.06 -5.71 -0.86
N MET A 83 -10.07 -6.56 -0.58
CA MET A 83 -11.36 -6.47 -1.28
C MET A 83 -12.09 -5.17 -0.99
N VAL A 84 -12.03 -4.67 0.25
CA VAL A 84 -12.59 -3.35 0.57
C VAL A 84 -11.90 -2.26 -0.25
N ALA A 85 -10.58 -2.25 -0.26
CA ALA A 85 -9.81 -1.27 -1.03
C ALA A 85 -10.02 -1.44 -2.55
N TYR A 86 -10.06 -2.69 -3.07
CA TYR A 86 -10.36 -2.97 -4.47
C TYR A 86 -11.70 -2.34 -4.90
N HIS A 87 -12.76 -2.56 -4.14
CA HIS A 87 -14.08 -2.02 -4.48
C HIS A 87 -14.11 -0.50 -4.44
N ILE A 88 -13.44 0.12 -3.47
CA ILE A 88 -13.35 1.58 -3.36
C ILE A 88 -12.54 2.16 -4.52
N TRP A 89 -11.36 1.63 -4.79
CA TRP A 89 -10.52 2.08 -5.91
C TRP A 89 -11.18 1.81 -7.26
N ASN A 90 -11.90 0.69 -7.42
CA ASN A 90 -12.66 0.40 -8.64
C ASN A 90 -13.77 1.44 -8.88
N GLN A 91 -14.51 1.84 -7.84
CA GLN A 91 -15.53 2.86 -8.00
C GLN A 91 -14.94 4.24 -8.31
N ILE A 92 -13.80 4.61 -7.71
CA ILE A 92 -13.07 5.82 -8.07
C ILE A 92 -12.62 5.77 -9.53
N ALA A 93 -12.07 4.65 -9.97
CA ALA A 93 -11.64 4.44 -11.35
C ALA A 93 -12.79 4.43 -12.37
N SER A 94 -14.00 4.04 -11.94
CA SER A 94 -15.20 3.98 -12.81
C SER A 94 -15.87 5.34 -13.01
N ASP A 95 -15.57 6.33 -12.20
CA ASP A 95 -15.99 7.72 -12.41
C ASP A 95 -14.87 8.46 -13.17
N GLU A 96 -15.16 8.94 -14.37
CA GLU A 96 -14.16 9.58 -15.24
C GLU A 96 -13.47 10.78 -14.60
N LYS A 97 -14.21 11.61 -13.85
CA LYS A 97 -13.65 12.80 -13.18
C LYS A 97 -12.74 12.40 -12.03
N LEU A 98 -13.16 11.42 -11.23
CA LEU A 98 -12.35 10.92 -10.11
C LEU A 98 -11.13 10.16 -10.60
N SER A 99 -11.28 9.31 -11.62
CA SER A 99 -10.17 8.61 -12.28
C SER A 99 -9.11 9.58 -12.75
N LYS A 100 -9.52 10.63 -13.48
CA LYS A 100 -8.62 11.68 -13.96
C LYS A 100 -7.98 12.48 -12.82
N ALA A 101 -8.73 12.79 -11.76
CA ALA A 101 -8.21 13.56 -10.63
C ALA A 101 -7.24 12.74 -9.77
N SER A 102 -7.56 11.48 -9.50
CA SER A 102 -6.80 10.60 -8.62
C SER A 102 -5.67 9.83 -9.30
N GLY A 103 -5.69 9.71 -10.64
CA GLY A 103 -4.77 8.86 -11.39
C GLY A 103 -5.02 7.35 -11.20
N VAL A 104 -6.20 6.95 -10.71
CA VAL A 104 -6.60 5.55 -10.54
C VAL A 104 -7.35 5.07 -11.77
N ARG A 105 -6.91 3.95 -12.36
CA ARG A 105 -7.51 3.38 -13.57
C ARG A 105 -7.69 1.88 -13.42
N MET A 106 -8.76 1.33 -13.95
CA MET A 106 -8.89 -0.12 -14.11
C MET A 106 -8.11 -0.57 -15.33
N MET A 107 -7.17 -1.48 -15.14
CA MET A 107 -6.33 -2.00 -16.22
C MET A 107 -6.18 -3.52 -16.09
N PRO A 108 -5.97 -4.23 -17.23
CA PRO A 108 -5.55 -5.62 -17.18
C PRO A 108 -4.28 -5.77 -16.34
N SER A 109 -4.30 -6.74 -15.45
CA SER A 109 -3.17 -7.07 -14.56
C SER A 109 -2.93 -8.56 -14.64
N ALA A 110 -1.81 -8.95 -15.26
CA ALA A 110 -1.47 -10.32 -15.56
C ALA A 110 -0.39 -10.84 -14.60
N PHE A 111 -0.63 -12.01 -14.07
CA PHE A 111 0.24 -12.75 -13.16
C PHE A 111 0.78 -13.97 -13.88
N TYR A 112 2.09 -14.08 -13.96
CA TYR A 112 2.79 -15.16 -14.66
C TYR A 112 3.46 -16.09 -13.66
N PHE A 113 3.60 -17.36 -14.04
CA PHE A 113 4.13 -18.42 -13.19
C PHE A 113 5.13 -19.28 -13.94
N PRO A 114 6.27 -19.63 -13.32
CA PRO A 114 7.28 -20.50 -13.94
C PRO A 114 6.82 -21.95 -14.06
N ASP A 115 5.81 -22.33 -13.27
CA ASP A 115 5.20 -23.65 -13.25
C ASP A 115 3.68 -23.54 -13.41
N PRO A 116 2.97 -24.62 -13.84
CA PRO A 116 1.51 -24.57 -13.90
C PRO A 116 0.90 -24.26 -12.53
N VAL A 117 0.00 -23.28 -12.47
CA VAL A 117 -0.67 -22.86 -11.22
C VAL A 117 -1.39 -24.01 -10.55
N MET A 118 -1.88 -24.95 -11.35
CA MET A 118 -2.63 -26.12 -10.85
C MET A 118 -1.76 -27.13 -10.10
N ASP A 119 -0.44 -27.09 -10.29
CA ASP A 119 0.52 -28.02 -9.67
C ASP A 119 1.04 -27.50 -8.30
N ASP A 120 0.81 -26.22 -7.98
CA ASP A 120 1.13 -25.61 -6.68
C ASP A 120 -0.16 -25.35 -5.90
N ASP A 121 -0.37 -26.05 -4.80
CA ASP A 121 -1.57 -25.95 -3.99
C ASP A 121 -1.86 -24.53 -3.52
N PHE A 122 -0.84 -23.79 -3.08
CA PHE A 122 -0.98 -22.43 -2.61
C PHE A 122 -1.39 -21.46 -3.73
N GLN A 123 -0.74 -21.56 -4.89
CA GLN A 123 -1.07 -20.69 -6.04
C GLN A 123 -2.45 -21.03 -6.61
N ARG A 124 -2.80 -22.33 -6.66
CA ARG A 124 -4.12 -22.80 -7.08
C ARG A 124 -5.22 -22.25 -6.19
N GLU A 125 -5.10 -22.42 -4.87
CA GLU A 125 -6.08 -21.89 -3.91
C GLU A 125 -6.22 -20.37 -4.03
N LYS A 126 -5.10 -19.65 -4.09
CA LYS A 126 -5.09 -18.20 -4.28
C LYS A 126 -5.80 -17.78 -5.56
N MET A 127 -5.51 -18.42 -6.68
CA MET A 127 -6.17 -18.15 -7.96
C MET A 127 -7.67 -18.41 -7.89
N GLN A 128 -8.09 -19.55 -7.28
CA GLN A 128 -9.51 -19.88 -7.11
C GLN A 128 -10.22 -18.87 -6.21
N GLU A 129 -9.58 -18.43 -5.13
CA GLU A 129 -10.12 -17.38 -4.27
C GLU A 129 -10.30 -16.05 -5.01
N ILE A 130 -9.33 -15.65 -5.84
CA ILE A 130 -9.42 -14.46 -6.68
C ILE A 130 -10.58 -14.61 -7.66
N ALA A 131 -10.69 -15.73 -8.35
CA ALA A 131 -11.79 -16.01 -9.29
C ALA A 131 -13.17 -15.95 -8.62
N ALA A 132 -13.27 -16.44 -7.38
CA ALA A 132 -14.52 -16.44 -6.60
C ALA A 132 -14.82 -15.09 -5.91
N SER A 133 -13.87 -14.16 -5.85
CA SER A 133 -13.99 -12.90 -5.08
C SER A 133 -14.90 -11.85 -5.73
N GLY A 134 -15.28 -12.03 -7.00
CA GLY A 134 -16.05 -11.04 -7.75
C GLY A 134 -15.19 -9.96 -8.41
N VAL A 135 -13.86 -10.13 -8.51
CA VAL A 135 -13.01 -9.27 -9.34
C VAL A 135 -13.42 -9.37 -10.80
N VAL A 136 -13.40 -8.23 -11.49
CA VAL A 136 -13.81 -8.15 -12.89
C VAL A 136 -12.70 -8.72 -13.79
N GLY A 137 -13.10 -9.39 -14.87
CA GLY A 137 -12.20 -9.78 -15.96
C GLY A 137 -11.22 -10.90 -15.61
N PHE A 138 -11.53 -11.75 -14.63
CA PHE A 138 -10.72 -12.93 -14.36
C PHE A 138 -10.65 -13.84 -15.60
N ASN A 139 -9.45 -14.17 -16.01
CA ASN A 139 -9.15 -15.07 -17.11
C ASN A 139 -7.88 -15.88 -16.84
N HIS A 140 -8.00 -17.19 -16.65
CA HIS A 140 -6.87 -18.10 -16.61
C HIS A 140 -6.55 -18.52 -18.05
N GLY A 141 -5.61 -17.84 -18.67
CA GLY A 141 -5.30 -17.98 -20.09
C GLY A 141 -3.98 -18.68 -20.39
N GLY A 142 -3.14 -18.91 -19.41
CA GLY A 142 -1.87 -19.61 -19.58
C GLY A 142 -1.06 -19.08 -20.77
N LYS A 143 -0.69 -20.00 -21.68
CA LYS A 143 0.11 -19.69 -22.87
C LYS A 143 -0.48 -18.57 -23.73
N SER A 144 -1.80 -18.47 -23.86
CA SER A 144 -2.45 -17.43 -24.68
C SER A 144 -2.20 -16.03 -24.14
N LEU A 145 -2.07 -15.86 -22.82
CA LEU A 145 -1.73 -14.58 -22.20
C LEU A 145 -0.24 -14.22 -22.40
N ILE A 146 0.63 -15.22 -22.41
CA ILE A 146 2.07 -15.05 -22.72
C ILE A 146 2.21 -14.51 -24.15
N GLU A 147 1.57 -15.15 -25.13
CA GLU A 147 1.58 -14.74 -26.53
C GLU A 147 0.93 -13.36 -26.72
N LYS A 148 -0.25 -13.14 -26.14
CA LYS A 148 -1.00 -11.87 -26.22
C LYS A 148 -0.17 -10.67 -25.76
N ARG A 149 0.63 -10.85 -24.70
CA ARG A 149 1.44 -9.79 -24.10
C ARG A 149 2.88 -9.75 -24.63
N ARG A 150 3.22 -10.60 -25.62
CA ARG A 150 4.56 -10.68 -26.25
C ARG A 150 5.69 -10.97 -25.26
N ILE A 151 5.35 -11.70 -24.20
CA ILE A 151 6.30 -12.15 -23.19
C ILE A 151 7.21 -13.21 -23.82
N ASP A 152 8.49 -13.15 -23.51
CA ASP A 152 9.44 -14.19 -23.93
C ASP A 152 9.08 -15.52 -23.23
N PRO A 153 8.74 -16.58 -23.97
CA PRO A 153 8.31 -17.85 -23.39
C PRO A 153 9.39 -18.55 -22.57
N GLU A 154 10.67 -18.26 -22.83
CA GLU A 154 11.79 -18.81 -22.04
C GLU A 154 11.98 -18.09 -20.69
N HIS A 155 11.44 -16.86 -20.57
CA HIS A 155 11.59 -15.99 -19.41
C HIS A 155 10.26 -15.59 -18.76
N GLY A 156 9.13 -15.92 -19.39
CA GLY A 156 7.80 -15.49 -18.96
C GLY A 156 7.03 -16.48 -18.12
N GLY A 157 7.58 -17.68 -17.97
CA GLY A 157 6.88 -18.77 -17.30
C GLY A 157 5.97 -19.57 -18.25
N VAL A 158 5.27 -20.55 -17.70
CA VAL A 158 4.45 -21.52 -18.45
C VAL A 158 2.97 -21.31 -18.26
N ASP A 159 2.56 -20.57 -17.24
CA ASP A 159 1.16 -20.32 -16.92
C ASP A 159 0.90 -18.85 -16.53
N ALA A 160 -0.34 -18.40 -16.72
CA ALA A 160 -0.74 -17.04 -16.38
C ALA A 160 -2.24 -16.89 -16.19
N TYR A 161 -2.64 -15.98 -15.29
CA TYR A 161 -4.01 -15.45 -15.26
C TYR A 161 -4.00 -13.92 -15.28
N GLU A 162 -5.10 -13.34 -15.76
CA GLU A 162 -5.30 -11.88 -15.85
C GLU A 162 -6.58 -11.51 -15.11
N ILE A 163 -6.58 -10.32 -14.49
CA ILE A 163 -7.77 -9.68 -13.87
C ILE A 163 -7.80 -8.21 -14.27
N MET A 164 -8.95 -7.57 -14.14
CA MET A 164 -9.01 -6.11 -14.13
C MET A 164 -8.74 -5.62 -12.70
N ALA A 165 -7.68 -4.85 -12.52
CA ALA A 165 -7.30 -4.32 -11.22
C ALA A 165 -7.08 -2.80 -11.25
N PRO A 166 -7.28 -2.11 -10.11
CA PRO A 166 -6.89 -0.71 -9.99
C PRO A 166 -5.37 -0.56 -10.13
N VAL A 167 -4.95 0.16 -11.14
CA VAL A 167 -3.57 0.62 -11.31
C VAL A 167 -3.53 2.10 -10.94
N ILE A 168 -2.66 2.46 -10.02
CA ILE A 168 -2.66 3.75 -9.36
C ILE A 168 -1.39 4.53 -9.72
N ASP A 169 -1.55 5.73 -10.31
CA ASP A 169 -0.49 6.72 -10.31
C ASP A 169 -0.31 7.27 -8.90
N THR A 170 0.60 6.67 -8.13
CA THR A 170 0.73 6.97 -6.71
C THR A 170 1.22 8.39 -6.43
N ASP A 171 1.87 9.05 -7.37
CA ASP A 171 2.21 10.47 -7.24
C ASP A 171 0.93 11.31 -7.29
N GLN A 172 0.12 11.12 -8.33
CA GLN A 172 -1.13 11.84 -8.50
C GLN A 172 -2.14 11.50 -7.40
N ALA A 173 -2.25 10.23 -7.03
CA ALA A 173 -3.16 9.78 -5.99
C ALA A 173 -2.80 10.33 -4.60
N MET A 174 -1.53 10.44 -4.27
CA MET A 174 -1.09 11.08 -3.01
C MET A 174 -1.45 12.56 -2.98
N SER A 175 -1.24 13.30 -4.08
CA SER A 175 -1.67 14.71 -4.18
C SER A 175 -3.17 14.85 -3.98
N TRP A 176 -3.93 14.06 -4.73
CA TRP A 176 -5.39 14.06 -4.65
C TRP A 176 -5.91 13.74 -3.24
N LEU A 177 -5.35 12.71 -2.57
CA LEU A 177 -5.71 12.36 -1.20
C LEU A 177 -5.39 13.51 -0.21
N MET A 178 -4.23 14.14 -0.34
CA MET A 178 -3.85 15.27 0.50
C MET A 178 -4.82 16.44 0.33
N ASP A 179 -5.16 16.78 -0.91
CA ASP A 179 -6.09 17.87 -1.19
C ASP A 179 -7.51 17.55 -0.71
N LEU A 180 -7.95 16.30 -0.88
CA LEU A 180 -9.26 15.84 -0.41
C LEU A 180 -9.38 15.95 1.12
N VAL A 181 -8.41 15.43 1.87
CA VAL A 181 -8.48 15.49 3.35
C VAL A 181 -8.36 16.91 3.88
N LYS A 182 -7.57 17.78 3.23
CA LYS A 182 -7.53 19.22 3.54
C LYS A 182 -8.89 19.88 3.28
N ALA A 183 -9.49 19.63 2.13
CA ALA A 183 -10.80 20.19 1.77
C ALA A 183 -11.89 19.75 2.73
N LYS A 184 -11.82 18.51 3.25
CA LYS A 184 -12.72 17.99 4.27
C LYS A 184 -12.48 18.57 5.68
N GLY A 185 -11.45 19.41 5.86
CA GLY A 185 -11.16 20.11 7.11
C GLY A 185 -10.03 19.52 7.96
N ALA A 186 -9.23 18.59 7.44
CA ALA A 186 -8.04 18.13 8.16
C ALA A 186 -7.03 19.27 8.35
N LYS A 187 -6.49 19.41 9.56
CA LYS A 187 -5.34 20.26 9.86
C LYS A 187 -4.07 19.46 9.64
N MET A 188 -3.14 19.97 8.82
CA MET A 188 -1.90 19.26 8.47
C MET A 188 -0.70 20.05 8.93
N HIS A 189 0.20 19.40 9.70
CA HIS A 189 1.39 20.03 10.25
C HIS A 189 2.63 19.17 10.01
N THR A 190 3.73 19.81 9.65
CA THR A 190 5.04 19.15 9.55
C THR A 190 5.66 19.09 10.92
N GLU A 191 5.70 17.91 11.50
CA GLU A 191 6.28 17.66 12.81
C GLU A 191 6.79 16.22 12.89
N THR A 192 7.97 16.04 13.51
CA THR A 192 8.54 14.73 13.78
C THR A 192 8.25 14.32 15.22
N VAL A 193 7.69 13.13 15.40
CA VAL A 193 7.56 12.50 16.71
C VAL A 193 8.76 11.59 16.91
N HIS A 194 9.48 11.80 17.99
CA HIS A 194 10.63 10.98 18.41
C HIS A 194 10.29 10.18 19.65
N GLY A 195 10.78 8.93 19.70
CA GLY A 195 10.57 8.03 20.84
C GLY A 195 9.15 7.46 20.93
N ASP A 196 8.92 6.68 21.97
CA ASP A 196 7.70 5.90 22.13
C ASP A 196 6.45 6.77 22.36
N LEU A 197 5.44 6.61 21.50
CA LEU A 197 4.14 7.30 21.60
C LEU A 197 3.43 7.05 22.93
N LEU A 198 3.55 5.86 23.49
CA LEU A 198 2.91 5.53 24.76
C LEU A 198 3.42 6.44 25.89
N GLN A 199 4.74 6.71 25.90
CA GLN A 199 5.36 7.59 26.89
C GLN A 199 4.93 9.05 26.72
N GLN A 200 4.53 9.45 25.54
CA GLN A 200 4.19 10.81 25.15
C GLN A 200 2.69 11.02 24.93
N GLU A 201 1.86 9.99 25.14
CA GLU A 201 0.43 10.04 24.80
C GLU A 201 -0.28 11.23 25.42
N ALA A 202 -0.08 11.45 26.72
CA ALA A 202 -0.73 12.52 27.45
C ALA A 202 -0.34 13.92 26.91
N SER A 203 0.97 14.15 26.75
CA SER A 203 1.49 15.44 26.26
C SER A 203 1.11 15.71 24.81
N LEU A 204 1.11 14.71 23.93
CA LEU A 204 0.68 14.87 22.55
C LEU A 204 -0.82 15.14 22.44
N ARG A 205 -1.62 14.45 23.25
CA ARG A 205 -3.07 14.70 23.30
C ARG A 205 -3.37 16.09 23.82
N GLU A 206 -2.70 16.56 24.86
CA GLU A 206 -2.83 17.93 25.36
C GLU A 206 -2.41 18.96 24.31
N LYS A 207 -1.21 18.81 23.73
CA LYS A 207 -0.67 19.73 22.71
C LYS A 207 -1.61 19.92 21.52
N TRP A 208 -2.23 18.86 21.05
CA TRP A 208 -3.06 18.86 19.84
C TRP A 208 -4.57 18.89 20.17
N GLY A 209 -4.96 18.91 21.42
CA GLY A 209 -6.35 18.81 21.85
C GLY A 209 -7.00 17.52 21.36
N ALA A 210 -6.24 16.41 21.32
CA ALA A 210 -6.69 15.16 20.73
C ALA A 210 -7.34 14.22 21.75
N ASP A 211 -8.43 13.58 21.38
CA ASP A 211 -9.11 12.57 22.18
C ASP A 211 -8.48 11.18 22.02
N ALA A 212 -7.85 10.90 20.86
CA ALA A 212 -7.12 9.67 20.56
C ALA A 212 -5.99 9.93 19.55
N ILE A 213 -5.04 9.00 19.45
CA ILE A 213 -3.89 9.07 18.54
C ILE A 213 -3.90 7.84 17.62
N ILE A 214 -3.66 8.03 16.33
CA ILE A 214 -3.47 6.94 15.37
C ILE A 214 -2.03 6.97 14.86
N ASN A 215 -1.32 5.87 15.03
CA ASN A 215 0.03 5.67 14.55
C ASN A 215 0.02 5.05 13.14
N CYS A 216 0.32 5.87 12.13
CA CYS A 216 0.45 5.47 10.71
C CYS A 216 1.89 5.74 10.20
N THR A 217 2.90 5.61 11.05
CA THR A 217 4.27 6.06 10.78
C THR A 217 5.09 5.10 9.91
N GLY A 218 4.50 3.99 9.45
CA GLY A 218 5.20 3.04 8.59
C GLY A 218 6.44 2.45 9.27
N ILE A 219 7.63 2.66 8.67
CA ILE A 219 8.88 2.08 9.19
C ILE A 219 9.31 2.70 10.53
N ALA A 220 8.90 3.94 10.83
CA ALA A 220 9.18 4.55 12.11
C ALA A 220 8.42 3.90 13.28
N GLY A 221 7.53 2.93 13.03
CA GLY A 221 6.90 2.11 14.04
C GLY A 221 7.91 1.41 14.99
N ALA A 222 9.11 1.13 14.51
CA ALA A 222 10.20 0.61 15.34
C ALA A 222 10.49 1.53 16.54
N GLU A 223 10.68 2.82 16.29
CA GLU A 223 10.93 3.83 17.32
C GLU A 223 9.62 4.25 18.02
N VAL A 224 8.64 4.65 17.23
CA VAL A 224 7.42 5.35 17.70
C VAL A 224 6.45 4.43 18.45
N ALA A 225 6.54 3.13 18.22
CA ALA A 225 5.73 2.14 18.94
C ALA A 225 6.58 1.12 19.73
N ALA A 226 7.89 1.35 19.87
CA ALA A 226 8.85 0.42 20.45
C ALA A 226 8.65 -1.02 19.92
N ASP A 227 8.57 -1.15 18.59
CA ASP A 227 8.29 -2.41 17.90
C ASP A 227 9.52 -2.93 17.15
N ASP A 228 10.34 -3.71 17.83
CA ASP A 228 11.58 -4.28 17.30
C ASP A 228 11.35 -5.26 16.13
N SER A 229 10.10 -5.63 15.85
CA SER A 229 9.78 -6.47 14.71
C SER A 229 9.72 -5.70 13.38
N CYS A 230 9.76 -4.36 13.41
CA CYS A 230 9.78 -3.51 12.22
C CYS A 230 11.16 -3.49 11.57
N TYR A 231 11.20 -3.71 10.27
CA TYR A 231 12.42 -3.62 9.48
C TYR A 231 12.13 -3.15 8.05
N PRO A 232 13.08 -2.49 7.39
CA PRO A 232 12.92 -2.07 6.00
C PRO A 232 13.17 -3.24 5.05
N ILE A 233 12.45 -3.23 3.93
CA ILE A 233 12.89 -3.94 2.73
C ILE A 233 13.09 -2.89 1.64
N ARG A 234 14.37 -2.61 1.31
CA ARG A 234 14.70 -1.70 0.22
C ARG A 234 14.27 -2.30 -1.11
N GLY A 235 13.75 -1.47 -1.99
CA GLY A 235 13.47 -1.79 -3.37
C GLY A 235 13.73 -0.62 -4.28
N GLY A 236 13.95 -0.93 -5.55
CA GLY A 236 14.16 0.04 -6.61
C GLY A 236 13.33 -0.28 -7.85
N LEU A 237 13.04 0.76 -8.61
CA LEU A 237 12.32 0.72 -9.87
C LEU A 237 13.03 1.63 -10.86
N ILE A 238 13.01 1.25 -12.14
CA ILE A 238 13.40 2.12 -13.25
C ILE A 238 12.12 2.67 -13.87
N ARG A 239 12.12 3.96 -14.16
CA ARG A 239 11.02 4.65 -14.85
C ARG A 239 11.38 4.83 -16.32
N LEU A 240 10.48 4.38 -17.18
CA LEU A 240 10.63 4.38 -18.63
C LEU A 240 9.54 5.21 -19.27
N ILE A 241 9.82 5.74 -20.47
CA ILE A 241 8.84 6.42 -21.30
C ILE A 241 8.02 5.38 -22.06
N ASN A 242 6.69 5.43 -21.91
CA ASN A 242 5.69 4.50 -22.47
C ASN A 242 4.78 5.20 -23.49
N ASP A 243 5.36 5.93 -24.44
CA ASP A 243 4.63 6.75 -25.41
C ASP A 243 4.34 6.04 -26.75
N GLY A 244 4.75 4.78 -26.88
CA GLY A 244 4.53 3.98 -28.08
C GLY A 244 5.51 4.24 -29.22
N ARG A 245 6.56 5.06 -29.04
CA ARG A 245 7.50 5.44 -30.11
C ARG A 245 8.62 4.43 -30.32
N ASN A 246 9.18 3.90 -29.23
CA ASN A 246 10.32 2.98 -29.29
C ASN A 246 9.90 1.51 -29.20
N PHE A 247 8.76 1.25 -28.60
CA PHE A 247 8.09 -0.05 -28.49
C PHE A 247 6.57 0.18 -28.42
N PRO A 248 5.73 -0.83 -28.72
CA PRO A 248 4.29 -0.69 -28.56
C PRO A 248 3.91 -0.34 -27.12
N LYS A 249 3.05 0.66 -26.95
CA LYS A 249 2.64 1.12 -25.63
C LYS A 249 2.14 -0.04 -24.78
N ILE A 250 2.69 -0.19 -23.58
CA ILE A 250 2.26 -1.20 -22.61
C ILE A 250 1.00 -0.70 -21.91
N ASP A 251 -0.08 -1.46 -21.99
CA ASP A 251 -1.42 -1.14 -21.49
C ASP A 251 -1.92 -2.10 -20.39
N ALA A 252 -1.02 -2.93 -19.87
CA ALA A 252 -1.32 -3.87 -18.79
C ALA A 252 -0.22 -3.87 -17.75
N ALA A 253 -0.60 -4.10 -16.50
CA ALA A 253 0.36 -4.45 -15.46
C ALA A 253 0.75 -5.93 -15.61
N MET A 254 2.02 -6.24 -15.43
CA MET A 254 2.57 -7.59 -15.58
C MET A 254 3.53 -7.87 -14.44
N THR A 255 3.38 -9.03 -13.83
CA THR A 255 4.30 -9.48 -12.79
C THR A 255 4.52 -10.97 -12.89
N ILE A 256 5.77 -11.38 -12.65
CA ILE A 256 6.10 -12.74 -12.33
C ILE A 256 6.60 -12.77 -10.89
N SER A 257 5.93 -13.55 -10.06
CA SER A 257 6.36 -13.72 -8.68
C SER A 257 7.72 -14.41 -8.67
N ALA A 258 8.60 -13.97 -7.77
CA ALA A 258 9.83 -14.70 -7.55
C ALA A 258 9.51 -16.14 -7.21
N ASP A 259 10.01 -17.04 -7.99
CA ASP A 259 10.11 -18.44 -7.63
C ASP A 259 10.80 -18.56 -6.25
N ALA A 260 10.33 -19.50 -5.45
CA ALA A 260 10.94 -19.81 -4.15
C ALA A 260 12.43 -20.18 -4.24
N SER A 261 12.91 -20.56 -5.42
CA SER A 261 14.33 -20.84 -5.72
C SER A 261 15.14 -19.57 -6.04
N ARG A 262 14.49 -18.48 -6.49
CA ARG A 262 15.13 -17.20 -6.84
C ARG A 262 14.76 -16.14 -5.82
N LYS A 263 15.25 -16.27 -4.61
CA LYS A 263 15.01 -15.32 -3.53
C LYS A 263 15.30 -13.89 -3.98
N ASN A 264 14.36 -12.99 -3.76
CA ASN A 264 14.47 -11.54 -3.95
C ASN A 264 14.45 -11.03 -5.41
N GLU A 265 14.15 -11.86 -6.39
CA GLU A 265 14.06 -11.48 -7.79
C GLU A 265 12.61 -11.48 -8.28
N ILE A 266 12.15 -10.36 -8.81
CA ILE A 266 10.77 -10.14 -9.25
C ILE A 266 10.81 -9.45 -10.61
N VAL A 267 9.88 -9.76 -11.50
CA VAL A 267 9.54 -8.90 -12.62
C VAL A 267 8.26 -8.16 -12.29
N PHE A 268 8.30 -6.85 -12.43
CA PHE A 268 7.21 -5.95 -12.15
C PHE A 268 7.21 -4.84 -13.22
N ILE A 269 6.27 -4.89 -14.14
CA ILE A 269 6.14 -3.94 -15.24
C ILE A 269 4.75 -3.34 -15.15
N VAL A 270 4.64 -2.05 -14.80
CA VAL A 270 3.36 -1.41 -14.52
C VAL A 270 3.27 -0.02 -15.14
N PRO A 271 2.27 0.23 -15.99
CA PRO A 271 1.96 1.57 -16.45
C PRO A 271 1.60 2.48 -15.27
N ARG A 272 2.37 3.55 -15.04
CA ARG A 272 2.17 4.47 -13.91
C ARG A 272 1.20 5.59 -14.26
N SER A 273 1.48 6.30 -15.33
CA SER A 273 0.66 7.37 -15.87
C SER A 273 0.42 7.13 -17.36
N ASP A 274 0.02 8.14 -18.10
CA ASP A 274 -0.22 7.98 -19.53
C ASP A 274 1.04 7.60 -20.31
N ASN A 275 2.21 8.10 -19.89
CA ASN A 275 3.45 7.94 -20.61
C ASN A 275 4.61 7.41 -19.77
N ILE A 276 4.37 6.95 -18.55
CA ILE A 276 5.41 6.37 -17.69
C ILE A 276 5.10 4.89 -17.45
N LEU A 277 6.13 4.08 -17.58
CA LEU A 277 6.14 2.67 -17.24
C LEU A 277 7.14 2.45 -16.10
N LEU A 278 6.73 1.75 -15.07
CA LEU A 278 7.64 1.25 -14.04
C LEU A 278 8.16 -0.11 -14.42
N MET A 279 9.46 -0.29 -14.30
CA MET A 279 10.15 -1.57 -14.47
C MET A 279 10.91 -1.91 -13.19
N GLY A 280 10.63 -3.09 -12.62
CA GLY A 280 11.21 -3.60 -11.37
C GLY A 280 10.92 -5.08 -11.18
N GLY A 281 11.19 -5.71 -10.07
CA GLY A 281 11.79 -5.17 -8.88
C GLY A 281 12.70 -6.20 -8.19
N PHE A 282 13.07 -5.85 -7.00
CA PHE A 282 13.86 -6.70 -6.12
C PHE A 282 13.57 -6.35 -4.65
N THR A 283 14.12 -7.15 -3.74
CA THR A 283 14.00 -6.92 -2.30
C THR A 283 15.36 -7.07 -1.62
N GLU A 284 15.74 -6.08 -0.80
CA GLU A 284 16.92 -6.12 0.06
C GLU A 284 16.48 -5.91 1.51
N PRO A 285 16.26 -7.00 2.26
CA PRO A 285 15.87 -6.91 3.66
C PRO A 285 16.94 -6.27 4.53
N ASN A 286 16.51 -5.44 5.48
CA ASN A 286 17.36 -4.71 6.42
C ASN A 286 18.36 -3.72 5.79
N GLU A 287 18.20 -3.38 4.52
CA GLU A 287 18.98 -2.32 3.88
C GLU A 287 18.28 -0.97 4.04
N TRP A 288 18.96 -0.03 4.70
CA TRP A 288 18.44 1.31 5.01
C TRP A 288 18.89 2.39 4.04
N ASN A 289 20.00 2.15 3.30
CA ASN A 289 20.55 3.17 2.41
C ASN A 289 19.70 3.35 1.15
N LEU A 290 19.42 4.58 0.79
CA LEU A 290 18.73 4.95 -0.44
C LEU A 290 19.74 5.58 -1.42
N ASP A 291 20.70 4.77 -1.86
CA ASP A 291 21.87 5.16 -2.67
C ASP A 291 21.91 4.47 -4.04
N LEU A 292 20.79 3.88 -4.47
CA LEU A 292 20.72 3.19 -5.75
C LEU A 292 20.80 4.16 -6.92
N THR A 293 21.60 3.78 -7.90
CA THR A 293 21.71 4.43 -9.21
C THR A 293 21.44 3.41 -10.31
N LEU A 294 21.36 3.87 -11.57
CA LEU A 294 21.21 2.96 -12.71
C LEU A 294 22.40 1.99 -12.83
N GLU A 295 23.59 2.38 -12.37
CA GLU A 295 24.82 1.61 -12.40
C GLU A 295 24.94 0.60 -11.25
N SER A 296 24.06 0.70 -10.24
CA SER A 296 24.06 -0.25 -9.13
C SER A 296 23.88 -1.69 -9.63
N PRO A 297 24.71 -2.66 -9.21
CA PRO A 297 24.66 -4.02 -9.75
C PRO A 297 23.29 -4.71 -9.60
N VAL A 298 22.55 -4.42 -8.53
CA VAL A 298 21.20 -4.95 -8.32
C VAL A 298 20.20 -4.36 -9.32
N MET A 299 20.36 -3.07 -9.66
CA MET A 299 19.51 -2.39 -10.64
C MET A 299 19.78 -2.92 -12.05
N GLN A 300 21.03 -3.20 -12.39
CA GLN A 300 21.41 -3.80 -13.68
C GLN A 300 20.83 -5.22 -13.83
N ARG A 301 21.00 -6.07 -12.81
CA ARG A 301 20.40 -7.43 -12.85
C ARG A 301 18.89 -7.40 -12.97
N MET A 302 18.22 -6.47 -12.27
CA MET A 302 16.78 -6.27 -12.37
C MET A 302 16.37 -5.85 -13.78
N LYS A 303 17.09 -4.88 -14.37
CA LYS A 303 16.87 -4.41 -15.74
C LYS A 303 17.03 -5.57 -16.73
N ASP A 304 18.11 -6.31 -16.68
CA ASP A 304 18.38 -7.44 -17.59
C ASP A 304 17.27 -8.48 -17.51
N ARG A 305 16.80 -8.79 -16.30
CA ARG A 305 15.69 -9.75 -16.09
C ARG A 305 14.37 -9.25 -16.68
N CYS A 306 14.02 -7.98 -16.49
CA CYS A 306 12.81 -7.40 -17.06
C CYS A 306 12.88 -7.33 -18.59
N GLU A 307 14.05 -7.04 -19.15
CA GLU A 307 14.30 -7.04 -20.60
C GLU A 307 14.36 -8.45 -21.20
N ALA A 308 14.73 -9.45 -20.42
CA ALA A 308 14.60 -10.84 -20.84
C ALA A 308 13.12 -11.27 -20.85
N PHE A 309 12.36 -10.90 -19.86
CA PHE A 309 10.93 -11.18 -19.75
C PHE A 309 10.12 -10.50 -20.87
N LEU A 310 10.38 -9.21 -21.14
CA LEU A 310 9.72 -8.42 -22.17
C LEU A 310 10.79 -7.73 -23.04
N PRO A 311 11.27 -8.40 -24.13
CA PRO A 311 12.43 -7.96 -24.92
C PRO A 311 12.30 -6.57 -25.54
N GLU A 312 11.09 -6.09 -25.77
CA GLU A 312 10.83 -4.76 -26.30
C GLU A 312 11.39 -3.63 -25.43
N LEU A 313 11.51 -3.87 -24.12
CA LEU A 313 12.03 -2.90 -23.15
C LEU A 313 13.49 -2.54 -23.39
N LYS A 314 14.26 -3.35 -24.13
CA LYS A 314 15.63 -3.01 -24.55
C LYS A 314 15.70 -1.71 -25.35
N ASN A 315 14.60 -1.33 -26.01
CA ASN A 315 14.49 -0.11 -26.80
C ASN A 315 13.91 1.07 -25.99
N ALA A 316 13.61 0.87 -24.72
CA ALA A 316 12.94 1.89 -23.90
C ALA A 316 13.87 3.05 -23.56
N ARG A 317 13.30 4.26 -23.56
CA ARG A 317 13.97 5.47 -23.05
C ARG A 317 13.67 5.62 -21.58
N MET A 318 14.68 6.01 -20.81
CA MET A 318 14.51 6.36 -19.40
C MET A 318 13.68 7.65 -19.25
N ASP A 319 12.95 7.75 -18.15
CA ASP A 319 12.34 9.01 -17.72
C ASP A 319 13.47 10.03 -17.43
N PRO A 320 13.58 11.14 -18.15
CA PRO A 320 14.69 12.08 -17.97
C PRO A 320 14.63 12.85 -16.66
N ASP A 321 13.45 12.95 -16.06
CA ASP A 321 13.24 13.76 -14.85
C ASP A 321 13.46 12.95 -13.57
N TYR A 322 13.07 11.66 -13.57
CA TYR A 322 13.16 10.80 -12.40
C TYR A 322 13.37 9.32 -12.81
N PRO A 323 14.57 8.96 -13.32
CA PRO A 323 14.81 7.63 -13.91
C PRO A 323 14.82 6.48 -12.89
N VAL A 324 15.21 6.76 -11.64
CA VAL A 324 15.29 5.76 -10.55
C VAL A 324 14.36 6.17 -9.41
N ALA A 325 13.46 5.27 -9.05
CA ALA A 325 12.67 5.39 -7.83
C ALA A 325 13.11 4.31 -6.84
N GLN A 326 13.36 4.66 -5.59
CA GLN A 326 13.79 3.74 -4.56
C GLN A 326 13.13 4.07 -3.22
N GLY A 327 12.94 3.06 -2.36
CA GLY A 327 12.29 3.28 -1.08
C GLY A 327 12.35 2.09 -0.14
N LEU A 328 12.00 2.37 1.11
CA LEU A 328 11.98 1.40 2.20
C LEU A 328 10.53 0.94 2.43
N ARG A 329 10.24 -0.30 2.09
CA ARG A 329 8.95 -0.92 2.42
C ARG A 329 8.92 -1.20 3.93
N PRO A 330 7.90 -0.73 4.66
CA PRO A 330 7.82 -0.92 6.10
C PRO A 330 7.28 -2.31 6.45
N PHE A 331 8.17 -3.27 6.61
CA PHE A 331 7.80 -4.63 7.01
C PHE A 331 7.80 -4.83 8.53
N ARG A 332 7.12 -5.86 8.98
CA ARG A 332 7.18 -6.41 10.34
C ARG A 332 7.49 -7.90 10.27
N GLY A 333 8.19 -8.40 11.27
CA GLY A 333 8.46 -9.83 11.44
C GLY A 333 7.22 -10.67 11.79
N THR A 334 6.11 -9.99 12.08
CA THR A 334 4.78 -10.55 12.34
C THR A 334 3.76 -9.92 11.38
N ASN A 335 2.48 -10.07 11.65
CA ASN A 335 1.41 -9.48 10.85
C ASN A 335 1.43 -7.95 10.85
N ILE A 336 0.76 -7.34 9.87
CA ILE A 336 0.45 -5.90 9.86
C ILE A 336 -0.22 -5.55 11.19
N ARG A 337 0.22 -4.44 11.81
CA ARG A 337 -0.31 -3.99 13.09
C ARG A 337 -1.52 -3.08 12.88
N VAL A 338 -2.72 -3.62 13.07
CA VAL A 338 -3.98 -2.86 13.15
C VAL A 338 -4.64 -3.24 14.47
N GLU A 339 -4.27 -2.54 15.54
CA GLU A 339 -4.70 -2.86 16.91
C GLU A 339 -4.59 -1.66 17.85
N ARG A 340 -5.24 -1.74 19.00
CA ARG A 340 -5.04 -0.83 20.12
C ARG A 340 -3.68 -1.05 20.77
N GLU A 341 -3.09 0.01 21.36
CA GLU A 341 -1.93 -0.14 22.25
C GLU A 341 -2.31 -1.01 23.45
N LEU A 342 -1.56 -2.10 23.64
CA LEU A 342 -1.80 -3.08 24.70
C LEU A 342 -0.96 -2.84 25.95
N ARG A 343 0.15 -2.10 25.81
CA ARG A 343 1.04 -1.76 26.92
C ARG A 343 0.36 -0.72 27.81
N SER A 344 0.76 -0.68 29.08
CA SER A 344 0.29 0.26 30.08
C SER A 344 1.48 0.92 30.79
N LEU A 345 1.36 2.18 31.15
CA LEU A 345 2.39 2.92 31.90
C LEU A 345 2.43 2.59 33.40
N GLY A 346 1.55 1.74 33.90
CA GLY A 346 1.54 1.29 35.29
C GLY A 346 0.17 0.84 35.80
N ASN A 347 0.14 0.30 37.01
CA ASN A 347 -1.09 -0.16 37.62
C ASN A 347 -2.03 1.01 37.93
N GLY A 348 -3.25 0.96 37.39
CA GLY A 348 -4.30 1.95 37.61
C GLY A 348 -4.37 3.09 36.60
N SER A 349 -3.54 3.10 35.56
CA SER A 349 -3.69 4.04 34.45
C SER A 349 -4.90 3.66 33.58
N ASP A 350 -5.58 4.67 33.05
CA ASP A 350 -6.61 4.46 32.02
C ASP A 350 -6.00 3.74 30.81
N PRO A 351 -6.80 2.93 30.08
CA PRO A 351 -6.35 2.30 28.86
C PRO A 351 -5.87 3.34 27.86
N SER A 352 -4.73 3.06 27.18
CA SER A 352 -4.21 3.92 26.11
C SER A 352 -5.25 4.14 25.02
N ARG A 353 -5.29 5.36 24.49
CA ARG A 353 -6.11 5.75 23.33
C ARG A 353 -5.29 5.82 22.04
N ILE A 354 -4.19 5.08 21.99
CA ILE A 354 -3.39 4.90 20.79
C ILE A 354 -3.95 3.70 20.00
N VAL A 355 -4.12 3.91 18.69
CA VAL A 355 -4.44 2.89 17.71
C VAL A 355 -3.30 2.82 16.69
N HIS A 356 -2.82 1.63 16.41
CA HIS A 356 -1.74 1.39 15.45
C HIS A 356 -2.27 0.96 14.09
N SER A 357 -1.67 1.46 13.00
CA SER A 357 -1.93 1.02 11.62
C SER A 357 -0.65 1.19 10.80
N TYR A 358 0.27 0.22 10.91
CA TYR A 358 1.55 0.26 10.22
C TYR A 358 2.10 -1.14 9.91
N GLY A 359 3.25 -1.21 9.22
CA GLY A 359 3.88 -2.48 8.86
C GLY A 359 3.29 -3.13 7.60
N HIS A 360 2.73 -2.34 6.69
CA HIS A 360 2.02 -2.81 5.49
C HIS A 360 2.95 -3.31 4.36
N GLY A 361 4.28 -3.21 4.52
CA GLY A 361 5.22 -3.63 3.49
C GLY A 361 4.98 -2.96 2.14
N GLY A 362 4.87 -3.76 1.09
CA GLY A 362 4.52 -3.30 -0.26
C GLY A 362 3.02 -3.11 -0.50
N ALA A 363 2.14 -3.51 0.44
CA ALA A 363 0.70 -3.62 0.23
C ALA A 363 -0.12 -2.42 0.75
N GLY A 364 0.52 -1.30 1.12
CA GLY A 364 -0.16 -0.16 1.74
C GLY A 364 -1.38 0.36 0.95
N TRP A 365 -1.28 0.49 -0.36
CA TRP A 365 -2.39 0.94 -1.22
C TRP A 365 -3.54 -0.06 -1.28
N SER A 366 -3.22 -1.34 -1.43
CA SER A 366 -4.23 -2.41 -1.55
C SER A 366 -4.93 -2.72 -0.23
N LEU A 367 -4.38 -2.32 0.91
CA LEU A 367 -4.95 -2.59 2.23
C LEU A 367 -5.58 -1.34 2.88
N SER A 368 -5.30 -0.16 2.33
CA SER A 368 -5.54 1.14 2.95
C SER A 368 -6.94 1.31 3.53
N PHE A 369 -7.98 1.16 2.74
CA PHE A 369 -9.37 1.37 3.17
C PHE A 369 -9.89 0.27 4.09
N GLY A 370 -9.45 -0.97 3.86
CA GLY A 370 -9.82 -2.07 4.75
C GLY A 370 -9.26 -1.87 6.15
N CYS A 371 -7.99 -1.48 6.25
CA CYS A 371 -7.35 -1.10 7.51
C CYS A 371 -8.02 0.12 8.14
N ALA A 372 -8.34 1.16 7.36
CA ALA A 372 -9.03 2.36 7.86
C ALA A 372 -10.39 2.03 8.51
N GLY A 373 -11.13 1.06 7.95
CA GLY A 373 -12.39 0.59 8.54
C GLY A 373 -12.22 -0.09 9.88
N ASP A 374 -11.18 -0.90 10.06
CA ASP A 374 -10.90 -1.52 11.35
C ASP A 374 -10.30 -0.51 12.34
N VAL A 375 -9.47 0.43 11.91
CA VAL A 375 -8.96 1.54 12.73
C VAL A 375 -10.11 2.39 13.28
N LEU A 376 -11.12 2.71 12.46
CA LEU A 376 -12.30 3.47 12.91
C LEU A 376 -12.96 2.81 14.13
N LYS A 377 -13.19 1.49 14.09
CA LYS A 377 -13.78 0.74 15.21
C LYS A 377 -12.90 0.78 16.45
N LEU A 378 -11.60 0.60 16.28
CA LEU A 378 -10.64 0.64 17.37
C LEU A 378 -10.57 2.05 18.02
N VAL A 379 -10.74 3.11 17.24
CA VAL A 379 -10.87 4.48 17.76
C VAL A 379 -12.16 4.64 18.57
N GLU A 380 -13.29 4.14 18.07
CA GLU A 380 -14.56 4.18 18.79
C GLU A 380 -14.48 3.44 20.13
N GLU A 381 -13.88 2.24 20.16
CA GLU A 381 -13.61 1.50 21.41
C GLU A 381 -12.70 2.29 22.36
N ALA A 382 -11.66 2.96 21.83
CA ALA A 382 -10.75 3.79 22.60
C ALA A 382 -11.46 4.97 23.27
N LEU A 383 -12.31 5.64 22.52
CA LEU A 383 -13.08 6.80 23.01
C LEU A 383 -14.13 6.42 24.06
N GLN A 384 -14.67 5.19 23.99
CA GLN A 384 -15.60 4.64 24.97
C GLN A 384 -14.89 4.15 26.25
N GLY A 385 -13.56 4.22 26.32
CA GLY A 385 -12.77 3.72 27.46
C GLY A 385 -12.74 2.18 27.57
N ALA A 386 -13.10 1.47 26.50
CA ALA A 386 -13.02 0.01 26.47
C ALA A 386 -11.57 -0.46 26.67
N LYS A 387 -11.38 -1.52 27.46
CA LYS A 387 -10.05 -2.13 27.58
C LYS A 387 -9.60 -2.70 26.23
N PRO A 388 -8.35 -2.46 25.81
CA PRO A 388 -7.84 -3.06 24.59
C PRO A 388 -7.84 -4.58 24.73
N LYS A 389 -8.31 -5.26 23.70
CA LYS A 389 -8.23 -6.70 23.60
C LYS A 389 -7.02 -7.01 22.74
N GLY A 390 -6.12 -7.89 23.24
CA GLY A 390 -5.13 -8.50 22.36
C GLY A 390 -5.87 -9.10 21.17
N THR A 391 -5.43 -8.85 19.97
CA THR A 391 -5.85 -9.67 18.86
C THR A 391 -5.47 -11.09 19.24
N THR A 392 -6.46 -11.91 19.62
CA THR A 392 -6.29 -13.34 19.46
C THR A 392 -5.95 -13.48 18.00
N SER A 393 -4.67 -13.66 17.68
CA SER A 393 -4.30 -14.10 16.37
C SER A 393 -5.21 -15.30 16.12
N ALA A 394 -6.17 -15.12 15.22
CA ALA A 394 -6.73 -16.28 14.57
C ALA A 394 -5.47 -17.05 14.21
N THR A 395 -5.32 -18.22 14.81
CA THR A 395 -4.17 -19.08 14.62
C THR A 395 -3.95 -19.20 13.12
N VAL A 396 -3.20 -18.25 12.58
CA VAL A 396 -2.45 -18.46 11.36
C VAL A 396 -1.58 -19.64 11.76
N PRO A 397 -1.70 -20.80 11.12
CA PRO A 397 -0.84 -21.93 11.41
C PRO A 397 0.57 -21.33 11.50
N GLN A 398 1.23 -21.54 12.63
CA GLN A 398 2.65 -21.18 12.78
C GLN A 398 3.29 -21.67 11.49
N PRO A 399 3.86 -20.82 10.67
CA PRO A 399 4.47 -21.29 9.46
C PRO A 399 5.59 -22.20 9.90
N THR A 400 5.33 -23.50 9.84
CA THR A 400 6.40 -24.46 9.73
C THR A 400 7.18 -24.03 8.52
N GLN A 401 8.19 -23.16 8.75
CA GLN A 401 9.03 -22.57 7.72
C GLN A 401 8.24 -21.93 6.55
N CYS A 402 7.38 -20.95 6.81
CA CYS A 402 6.96 -20.03 5.77
C CYS A 402 8.20 -19.33 5.27
N LYS A 403 8.66 -19.77 4.11
CA LYS A 403 9.56 -18.96 3.29
C LYS A 403 8.87 -17.60 3.17
N PRO A 404 9.54 -16.49 3.48
CA PRO A 404 8.92 -15.20 3.40
C PRO A 404 8.38 -15.01 1.97
N VAL A 405 7.07 -14.94 1.85
CA VAL A 405 6.43 -14.60 0.57
C VAL A 405 6.64 -13.10 0.44
N TYR A 406 7.67 -12.70 -0.30
CA TYR A 406 7.95 -11.31 -0.59
C TYR A 406 6.92 -10.81 -1.61
N TYR A 407 5.89 -10.13 -1.13
CA TYR A 407 4.96 -9.42 -1.99
C TYR A 407 5.61 -8.08 -2.39
N CYS A 408 5.73 -7.86 -3.71
CA CYS A 408 6.08 -6.55 -4.27
C CYS A 408 4.91 -5.62 -4.31
#